data_511a597b71cb5c7abf006e1dbdceb0ed
#
_entry.id   511a597b71cb5c7abf006e1dbdceb0ed
#
_cell.length_a   1.000
_cell.length_b   1.000
_cell.length_c   1.000
_cell.angle_alpha   90.00
_cell.angle_beta   90.00
_cell.angle_gamma   90.00
#
_symmetry.space_group_name_H-M   'P 1'
#
loop_
_entity.id
_entity.type
_entity.pdbx_description
1 polymer ?
#
loop_
_entity_poly.entity_id
_entity_poly.type
_entity_poly.pdbx_seq_one_letter_code
_entity_poly.pdbx_strand_id
1 'polypeptide(L)'
;MNAHTLLSQSLVIDCHLDLLYDVLQKRRQGRRQVILNDYWADWRAGNISCIVSSLYCDDSCDYLSEALQQIAALEEEVAESTGEFFLATCAADIRHAQATGKVAVMLSFEGVEPLVGEVSLLRLFHKLGVRFIGFCWSRSNWAADGSRFKDALYIGYGLTEGGKELLALARKLHMLVDVSHINDLGFWEILNSAQQPVL
;
A
#
# COMPACT_ATOMS: atom_id res chain seq x y z
N MET A 1 -22.26 11.39 21.61
CA MET A 1 -22.16 10.33 20.59
C MET A 1 -21.16 9.32 21.12
N ASN A 2 -21.50 8.03 21.17
CA ASN A 2 -20.54 7.00 21.56
C ASN A 2 -19.70 6.55 20.35
N ALA A 3 -18.59 5.81 20.59
CA ALA A 3 -17.68 5.39 19.52
C ALA A 3 -18.36 4.55 18.45
N HIS A 4 -19.26 3.64 18.82
CA HIS A 4 -19.99 2.82 17.88
C HIS A 4 -20.86 3.64 16.92
N THR A 5 -21.59 4.63 17.46
CA THR A 5 -22.42 5.55 16.64
C THR A 5 -21.55 6.39 15.71
N LEU A 6 -20.39 6.86 16.18
CA LEU A 6 -19.46 7.61 15.34
C LEU A 6 -18.95 6.75 14.17
N LEU A 7 -18.44 5.56 14.46
CA LEU A 7 -17.93 4.64 13.43
C LEU A 7 -19.03 4.26 12.42
N SER A 8 -20.26 3.96 12.88
CA SER A 8 -21.35 3.57 11.97
C SER A 8 -21.79 4.67 11.01
N GLN A 9 -21.49 5.94 11.32
CA GLN A 9 -21.81 7.11 10.49
C GLN A 9 -20.63 7.66 9.71
N SER A 10 -19.44 7.08 9.89
CA SER A 10 -18.19 7.56 9.28
C SER A 10 -17.76 6.65 8.14
N LEU A 11 -17.04 7.23 7.17
CA LEU A 11 -16.20 6.46 6.27
C LEU A 11 -14.90 6.11 7.01
N VAL A 12 -14.71 4.84 7.33
CA VAL A 12 -13.51 4.36 8.04
C VAL A 12 -12.56 3.73 7.04
N ILE A 13 -11.35 4.29 6.96
CA ILE A 13 -10.28 3.81 6.08
C ILE A 13 -9.07 3.50 6.96
N ASP A 14 -8.57 2.28 6.87
CA ASP A 14 -7.25 1.93 7.36
C ASP A 14 -6.23 2.21 6.25
N CYS A 15 -5.36 3.19 6.47
CA CYS A 15 -4.44 3.65 5.44
C CYS A 15 -3.15 2.82 5.34
N HIS A 16 -2.95 1.84 6.22
CA HIS A 16 -1.77 0.96 6.13
C HIS A 16 -1.99 -0.36 6.88
N LEU A 17 -1.91 -1.46 6.17
CA LEU A 17 -1.93 -2.80 6.73
C LEU A 17 -1.06 -3.73 5.88
N ASP A 18 -0.16 -4.50 6.53
CA ASP A 18 0.66 -5.54 5.88
C ASP A 18 -0.16 -6.81 5.58
N LEU A 19 -1.37 -6.58 5.05
CA LEU A 19 -2.35 -7.63 4.82
C LEU A 19 -1.82 -8.72 3.90
N LEU A 20 -1.34 -8.32 2.73
CA LEU A 20 -0.99 -9.30 1.69
C LEU A 20 0.32 -10.02 1.98
N TYR A 21 1.22 -9.42 2.76
CA TYR A 21 2.37 -10.13 3.29
C TYR A 21 1.93 -11.31 4.18
N ASP A 22 1.07 -11.06 5.15
CA ASP A 22 0.55 -12.12 6.03
C ASP A 22 -0.30 -13.16 5.28
N VAL A 23 -1.19 -12.71 4.39
CA VAL A 23 -2.02 -13.58 3.56
C VAL A 23 -1.15 -14.54 2.74
N LEU A 24 -0.13 -14.02 2.05
CA LEU A 24 0.76 -14.83 1.23
C LEU A 24 1.51 -15.88 2.06
N GLN A 25 2.04 -15.51 3.24
CA GLN A 25 2.73 -16.46 4.13
C GLN A 25 1.79 -17.57 4.59
N LYS A 26 0.55 -17.25 4.95
CA LYS A 26 -0.46 -18.24 5.36
C LYS A 26 -0.90 -19.14 4.20
N ARG A 27 -1.05 -18.58 2.99
CA ARG A 27 -1.38 -19.36 1.79
C ARG A 27 -0.26 -20.32 1.39
N ARG A 28 1.00 -19.96 1.55
CA ARG A 28 2.17 -20.84 1.39
C ARG A 28 2.15 -22.02 2.37
N GLN A 29 1.52 -21.85 3.53
CA GLN A 29 1.26 -22.92 4.50
C GLN A 29 0.01 -23.76 4.20
N GLY A 30 -0.65 -23.53 3.06
CA GLY A 30 -1.83 -24.27 2.61
C GLY A 30 -3.16 -23.70 3.11
N ARG A 31 -3.18 -22.57 3.81
CA ARG A 31 -4.44 -21.92 4.23
C ARG A 31 -5.15 -21.28 3.02
N ARG A 32 -6.47 -21.17 3.13
CA ARG A 32 -7.35 -20.55 2.14
C ARG A 32 -8.34 -19.63 2.85
N GLN A 33 -8.92 -18.69 2.11
CA GLN A 33 -9.88 -17.72 2.66
C GLN A 33 -9.33 -17.01 3.89
N VAL A 34 -8.05 -16.64 3.86
CA VAL A 34 -7.34 -16.07 5.02
C VAL A 34 -8.00 -14.78 5.47
N ILE A 35 -8.38 -13.92 4.51
CA ILE A 35 -9.04 -12.64 4.81
C ILE A 35 -10.38 -12.87 5.51
N LEU A 36 -11.19 -13.79 5.02
CA LEU A 36 -12.49 -14.10 5.64
C LEU A 36 -12.36 -14.70 7.04
N ASN A 37 -11.37 -15.55 7.23
CA ASN A 37 -11.20 -16.29 8.49
C ASN A 37 -10.51 -15.46 9.58
N ASP A 38 -9.56 -14.59 9.22
CA ASP A 38 -8.68 -13.94 10.18
C ASP A 38 -8.98 -12.43 10.36
N TYR A 39 -9.57 -11.76 9.36
CA TYR A 39 -9.70 -10.30 9.34
C TYR A 39 -11.14 -9.81 9.24
N TRP A 40 -12.00 -10.51 8.52
CA TRP A 40 -13.34 -10.04 8.17
C TRP A 40 -14.18 -9.65 9.38
N ALA A 41 -14.16 -10.47 10.44
CA ALA A 41 -14.96 -10.20 11.63
C ALA A 41 -14.56 -8.87 12.30
N ASP A 42 -13.25 -8.60 12.40
CA ASP A 42 -12.73 -7.37 13.00
C ASP A 42 -13.00 -6.14 12.11
N TRP A 43 -12.87 -6.29 10.78
CA TRP A 43 -13.22 -5.22 9.85
C TRP A 43 -14.69 -4.83 9.96
N ARG A 44 -15.57 -5.82 10.08
CA ARG A 44 -17.01 -5.59 10.30
C ARG A 44 -17.28 -4.91 11.65
N ALA A 45 -16.64 -5.35 12.71
CA ALA A 45 -16.77 -4.76 14.04
C ALA A 45 -16.27 -3.31 14.08
N GLY A 46 -15.19 -3.00 13.35
CA GLY A 46 -14.63 -1.66 13.20
C GLY A 46 -15.35 -0.77 12.20
N ASN A 47 -16.37 -1.27 11.48
CA ASN A 47 -17.05 -0.57 10.38
C ASN A 47 -16.07 -0.07 9.29
N ILE A 48 -15.02 -0.86 9.03
CA ILE A 48 -14.01 -0.52 8.03
C ILE A 48 -14.61 -0.65 6.63
N SER A 49 -14.43 0.37 5.81
CA SER A 49 -14.90 0.42 4.43
C SER A 49 -13.77 0.26 3.41
N CYS A 50 -12.54 0.57 3.82
CA CYS A 50 -11.37 0.45 2.96
C CYS A 50 -10.13 0.09 3.76
N ILE A 51 -9.30 -0.78 3.19
CA ILE A 51 -7.96 -1.11 3.67
C ILE A 51 -6.97 -0.74 2.55
N VAL A 52 -5.91 -0.03 2.89
CA VAL A 52 -4.75 0.14 2.03
C VAL A 52 -3.73 -0.93 2.42
N SER A 53 -3.64 -1.96 1.59
CA SER A 53 -2.70 -3.06 1.80
C SER A 53 -1.34 -2.73 1.23
N SER A 54 -0.30 -2.77 2.08
CA SER A 54 1.08 -2.63 1.63
C SER A 54 1.52 -3.86 0.82
N LEU A 55 2.36 -3.62 -0.18
CA LEU A 55 3.18 -4.62 -0.86
C LEU A 55 4.58 -4.55 -0.23
N TYR A 56 4.66 -5.03 1.01
CA TYR A 56 5.92 -5.10 1.74
C TYR A 56 6.72 -6.31 1.28
N CYS A 57 8.05 -6.14 1.13
CA CYS A 57 8.97 -7.20 0.74
C CYS A 57 10.16 -7.24 1.70
N ASP A 58 10.42 -8.40 2.28
CA ASP A 58 11.55 -8.64 3.17
C ASP A 58 12.87 -8.69 2.40
N ASP A 59 14.01 -8.35 3.04
CA ASP A 59 15.34 -8.31 2.44
C ASP A 59 15.82 -9.65 1.86
N SER A 60 15.21 -10.75 2.29
CA SER A 60 15.60 -12.10 1.87
C SER A 60 14.92 -12.62 0.62
N CYS A 61 14.00 -11.84 0.00
CA CYS A 61 13.17 -12.30 -1.11
C CYS A 61 13.57 -11.71 -2.47
N ASP A 62 13.08 -12.31 -3.55
CA ASP A 62 13.02 -11.69 -4.86
C ASP A 62 11.85 -10.68 -4.85
N TYR A 63 12.17 -9.40 -4.71
CA TYR A 63 11.22 -8.31 -4.52
C TYR A 63 10.13 -8.26 -5.58
N LEU A 64 10.48 -8.38 -6.86
CA LEU A 64 9.52 -8.35 -7.96
C LEU A 64 8.57 -9.55 -7.89
N SER A 65 9.12 -10.74 -7.72
CA SER A 65 8.35 -11.97 -7.59
C SER A 65 7.44 -11.94 -6.36
N GLU A 66 7.95 -11.48 -5.21
CA GLU A 66 7.19 -11.40 -3.96
C GLU A 66 5.99 -10.45 -4.08
N ALA A 67 6.19 -9.26 -4.63
CA ALA A 67 5.10 -8.31 -4.84
C ALA A 67 4.03 -8.83 -5.80
N LEU A 68 4.42 -9.50 -6.88
CA LEU A 68 3.48 -10.12 -7.81
C LEU A 68 2.71 -11.28 -7.17
N GLN A 69 3.36 -12.09 -6.32
CA GLN A 69 2.69 -13.16 -5.58
C GLN A 69 1.70 -12.61 -4.54
N GLN A 70 1.99 -11.48 -3.89
CA GLN A 70 1.05 -10.80 -2.99
C GLN A 70 -0.20 -10.35 -3.74
N ILE A 71 -0.05 -9.76 -4.94
CA ILE A 71 -1.19 -9.36 -5.77
C ILE A 71 -1.98 -10.60 -6.23
N ALA A 72 -1.31 -11.67 -6.65
CA ALA A 72 -1.96 -12.92 -7.02
C ALA A 72 -2.73 -13.55 -5.84
N ALA A 73 -2.17 -13.47 -4.63
CA ALA A 73 -2.85 -13.94 -3.44
C ALA A 73 -4.16 -13.16 -3.16
N LEU A 74 -4.18 -11.84 -3.39
CA LEU A 74 -5.42 -11.06 -3.28
C LEU A 74 -6.45 -11.50 -4.31
N GLU A 75 -6.06 -11.72 -5.56
CA GLU A 75 -6.97 -12.20 -6.62
C GLU A 75 -7.59 -13.55 -6.24
N GLU A 76 -6.79 -14.48 -5.69
CA GLU A 76 -7.30 -15.75 -5.20
C GLU A 76 -8.25 -15.59 -4.00
N GLU A 77 -7.92 -14.74 -3.01
CA GLU A 77 -8.81 -14.46 -1.87
C GLU A 77 -10.14 -13.85 -2.32
N VAL A 78 -10.11 -12.92 -3.28
CA VAL A 78 -11.32 -12.33 -3.87
C VAL A 78 -12.16 -13.39 -4.59
N ALA A 79 -11.54 -14.26 -5.38
CA ALA A 79 -12.23 -15.34 -6.08
C ALA A 79 -12.83 -16.39 -5.14
N GLU A 80 -12.20 -16.63 -3.99
CA GLU A 80 -12.67 -17.56 -2.96
C GLU A 80 -13.75 -16.93 -2.04
N SER A 81 -13.93 -15.60 -2.08
CA SER A 81 -14.97 -14.88 -1.32
C SER A 81 -16.32 -14.92 -2.04
N THR A 82 -17.40 -14.59 -1.34
CA THR A 82 -18.73 -14.39 -1.95
C THR A 82 -19.00 -12.91 -2.23
N GLY A 83 -17.94 -12.10 -2.30
CA GLY A 83 -17.99 -10.70 -2.66
C GLY A 83 -18.01 -9.74 -1.47
N GLU A 84 -17.49 -10.18 -0.33
CA GLU A 84 -17.36 -9.37 0.89
C GLU A 84 -16.33 -8.25 0.72
N PHE A 85 -15.32 -8.49 -0.05
CA PHE A 85 -14.26 -7.51 -0.37
C PHE A 85 -13.83 -7.63 -1.83
N PHE A 86 -13.14 -6.61 -2.33
CA PHE A 86 -12.68 -6.55 -3.73
C PHE A 86 -11.50 -5.58 -3.88
N LEU A 87 -10.71 -5.77 -4.94
CA LEU A 87 -9.66 -4.84 -5.32
C LEU A 87 -10.27 -3.52 -5.79
N ALA A 88 -9.93 -2.42 -5.13
CA ALA A 88 -10.37 -1.07 -5.45
C ALA A 88 -9.26 -0.24 -6.09
N THR A 89 -9.62 0.62 -7.02
CA THR A 89 -8.68 1.44 -7.77
C THR A 89 -9.04 2.92 -7.82
N CYS A 90 -10.16 3.30 -7.25
CA CYS A 90 -10.61 4.69 -7.22
C CYS A 90 -11.52 4.99 -6.02
N ALA A 91 -11.75 6.27 -5.76
CA ALA A 91 -12.61 6.72 -4.65
C ALA A 91 -14.08 6.28 -4.81
N ALA A 92 -14.56 6.02 -6.02
CA ALA A 92 -15.92 5.50 -6.24
C ALA A 92 -16.06 4.08 -5.70
N ASP A 93 -15.00 3.26 -5.81
CA ASP A 93 -14.97 1.90 -5.27
C ASP A 93 -15.09 1.91 -3.74
N ILE A 94 -14.40 2.84 -3.08
CA ILE A 94 -14.48 3.02 -1.61
C ILE A 94 -15.90 3.40 -1.18
N ARG A 95 -16.52 4.33 -1.89
CA ARG A 95 -17.92 4.72 -1.62
C ARG A 95 -18.90 3.58 -1.88
N HIS A 96 -18.64 2.79 -2.92
CA HIS A 96 -19.44 1.60 -3.20
C HIS A 96 -19.31 0.57 -2.06
N ALA A 97 -18.09 0.32 -1.58
CA ALA A 97 -17.85 -0.59 -0.46
C ALA A 97 -18.63 -0.13 0.79
N GLN A 98 -18.52 1.15 1.16
CA GLN A 98 -19.28 1.73 2.29
C GLN A 98 -20.80 1.55 2.11
N ALA A 99 -21.33 1.87 0.94
CA ALA A 99 -22.77 1.82 0.68
C ALA A 99 -23.33 0.38 0.69
N THR A 100 -22.50 -0.61 0.37
CA THR A 100 -22.92 -2.02 0.24
C THR A 100 -22.48 -2.90 1.42
N GLY A 101 -21.79 -2.32 2.41
CA GLY A 101 -21.27 -3.07 3.56
C GLY A 101 -20.13 -4.02 3.20
N LYS A 102 -19.44 -3.77 2.10
CA LYS A 102 -18.23 -4.48 1.66
C LYS A 102 -16.97 -3.75 2.13
N VAL A 103 -15.81 -4.34 1.86
CA VAL A 103 -14.50 -3.72 2.11
C VAL A 103 -13.74 -3.59 0.79
N ALA A 104 -13.34 -2.36 0.48
CA ALA A 104 -12.44 -2.06 -0.63
C ALA A 104 -10.98 -2.33 -0.20
N VAL A 105 -10.22 -3.10 -0.97
CA VAL A 105 -8.78 -3.30 -0.74
C VAL A 105 -8.02 -2.52 -1.80
N MET A 106 -7.24 -1.54 -1.40
CA MET A 106 -6.35 -0.78 -2.28
C MET A 106 -4.91 -1.23 -2.07
N LEU A 107 -4.09 -1.14 -3.11
CA LEU A 107 -2.69 -1.55 -3.07
C LEU A 107 -1.75 -0.35 -2.96
N SER A 108 -0.76 -0.46 -2.07
CA SER A 108 0.32 0.49 -1.84
C SER A 108 1.68 -0.18 -1.97
N PHE A 109 2.67 0.47 -2.55
CA PHE A 109 4.05 0.09 -2.30
C PHE A 109 4.50 0.59 -0.93
N GLU A 110 5.16 -0.27 -0.16
CA GLU A 110 5.94 0.08 1.01
C GLU A 110 7.42 -0.15 0.73
N GLY A 111 7.99 0.78 -0.02
CA GLY A 111 9.28 0.64 -0.68
C GLY A 111 9.14 0.18 -2.13
N VAL A 112 9.95 0.75 -2.99
CA VAL A 112 9.90 0.51 -4.46
C VAL A 112 10.93 -0.50 -4.95
N GLU A 113 11.45 -1.32 -4.06
CA GLU A 113 12.33 -2.44 -4.38
C GLU A 113 11.73 -3.37 -5.45
N PRO A 114 10.40 -3.64 -5.47
CA PRO A 114 9.78 -4.47 -6.51
C PRO A 114 9.93 -3.93 -7.94
N LEU A 115 10.23 -2.65 -8.10
CA LEU A 115 10.49 -2.08 -9.42
C LEU A 115 11.91 -2.36 -9.94
N VAL A 116 12.79 -2.96 -9.13
CA VAL A 116 14.16 -3.39 -9.45
C VAL A 116 15.00 -2.35 -10.23
N GLY A 117 14.81 -1.07 -9.91
CA GLY A 117 15.48 0.05 -10.58
C GLY A 117 14.82 0.51 -11.89
N GLU A 118 13.76 -0.15 -12.33
CA GLU A 118 13.09 0.11 -13.62
C GLU A 118 11.81 0.95 -13.43
N VAL A 119 11.92 2.27 -13.61
CA VAL A 119 10.78 3.22 -13.45
C VAL A 119 9.57 2.82 -14.29
N SER A 120 9.80 2.25 -15.47
CA SER A 120 8.74 1.85 -16.40
C SER A 120 7.79 0.77 -15.83
N LEU A 121 8.27 -0.08 -14.90
CA LEU A 121 7.46 -1.11 -14.26
C LEU A 121 6.33 -0.53 -13.41
N LEU A 122 6.42 0.74 -12.97
CA LEU A 122 5.34 1.40 -12.25
C LEU A 122 4.03 1.39 -13.05
N ARG A 123 4.10 1.51 -14.39
CA ARG A 123 2.91 1.44 -15.26
C ARG A 123 2.23 0.07 -15.22
N LEU A 124 3.03 -0.99 -15.11
CA LEU A 124 2.50 -2.34 -14.99
C LEU A 124 1.80 -2.52 -13.65
N PHE A 125 2.47 -2.18 -12.55
CA PHE A 125 1.87 -2.26 -11.22
C PHE A 125 0.62 -1.38 -11.08
N HIS A 126 0.61 -0.20 -11.70
CA HIS A 126 -0.61 0.63 -11.75
C HIS A 126 -1.76 -0.07 -12.49
N LYS A 127 -1.48 -0.82 -13.58
CA LYS A 127 -2.49 -1.65 -14.26
C LYS A 127 -2.96 -2.82 -13.39
N LEU A 128 -2.08 -3.36 -12.54
CA LEU A 128 -2.41 -4.39 -11.55
C LEU A 128 -3.16 -3.86 -10.32
N GLY A 129 -3.47 -2.56 -10.27
CA GLY A 129 -4.30 -1.98 -9.22
C GLY A 129 -3.55 -1.16 -8.16
N VAL A 130 -2.23 -1.05 -8.19
CA VAL A 130 -1.48 -0.22 -7.23
C VAL A 130 -1.83 1.26 -7.43
N ARG A 131 -2.18 1.94 -6.34
CA ARG A 131 -2.61 3.35 -6.35
C ARG A 131 -1.83 4.25 -5.39
N PHE A 132 -1.10 3.67 -4.45
CA PHE A 132 -0.26 4.39 -3.50
C PHE A 132 1.20 3.99 -3.71
N ILE A 133 2.12 4.90 -3.42
CA ILE A 133 3.54 4.66 -3.54
C ILE A 133 4.32 5.30 -2.39
N GLY A 134 4.82 4.45 -1.48
CA GLY A 134 5.88 4.76 -0.53
C GLY A 134 7.22 4.44 -1.17
N PHE A 135 8.14 5.40 -1.17
CA PHE A 135 9.41 5.27 -1.92
C PHE A 135 10.40 4.31 -1.29
N CYS A 136 10.41 4.24 0.01
CA CYS A 136 11.27 3.35 0.78
C CYS A 136 10.60 2.97 2.08
N TRP A 137 11.04 1.87 2.68
CA TRP A 137 10.82 1.61 4.08
C TRP A 137 11.90 2.34 4.89
N SER A 138 12.27 1.88 6.08
CA SER A 138 13.29 2.54 6.91
C SER A 138 14.73 2.45 6.38
N ARG A 139 14.95 1.71 5.30
CA ARG A 139 16.25 1.53 4.62
C ARG A 139 16.31 2.29 3.31
N SER A 140 17.54 2.62 2.88
CA SER A 140 17.76 3.21 1.56
C SER A 140 17.57 2.16 0.47
N ASN A 141 17.06 2.61 -0.66
CA ASN A 141 16.98 1.82 -1.88
C ASN A 141 17.45 2.64 -3.11
N TRP A 142 17.20 2.13 -4.31
CA TRP A 142 17.59 2.81 -5.54
C TRP A 142 16.89 4.15 -5.80
N ALA A 143 15.74 4.40 -5.15
CA ALA A 143 14.91 5.59 -5.39
C ALA A 143 15.06 6.65 -4.29
N ALA A 144 15.20 6.24 -3.04
CA ALA A 144 15.17 7.15 -1.90
C ALA A 144 15.94 6.63 -0.70
N ASP A 145 16.16 7.51 0.25
CA ASP A 145 16.78 7.20 1.52
C ASP A 145 15.75 7.16 2.64
N GLY A 146 15.76 6.06 3.41
CA GLY A 146 14.84 5.86 4.54
C GLY A 146 15.28 6.57 5.81
N SER A 147 14.37 6.66 6.76
CA SER A 147 14.56 7.37 8.04
C SER A 147 15.55 6.71 9.00
N ARG A 148 15.95 5.44 8.79
CA ARG A 148 16.96 4.71 9.57
C ARG A 148 16.83 4.90 11.08
N PHE A 149 15.85 4.29 11.70
CA PHE A 149 15.46 4.46 13.10
C PHE A 149 16.58 4.40 14.17
N LYS A 150 17.79 3.97 13.82
CA LYS A 150 18.87 3.75 14.80
C LYS A 150 20.00 4.77 14.75
N ASP A 151 20.00 5.69 13.79
CA ASP A 151 21.13 6.60 13.60
C ASP A 151 20.69 8.07 13.62
N ALA A 152 20.61 8.63 14.83
CA ALA A 152 20.17 10.02 15.06
C ALA A 152 21.08 11.08 14.41
N LEU A 153 22.26 10.70 13.91
CA LEU A 153 23.21 11.60 13.24
C LEU A 153 23.22 11.43 11.72
N TYR A 154 22.43 10.49 11.20
CA TYR A 154 22.36 10.23 9.76
C TYR A 154 21.55 11.30 9.04
N ILE A 155 22.20 12.12 8.21
CA ILE A 155 21.53 13.15 7.42
C ILE A 155 21.04 12.55 6.09
N GLY A 156 21.76 11.61 5.52
CA GLY A 156 21.38 10.91 4.30
C GLY A 156 21.32 11.79 3.05
N TYR A 157 20.68 11.25 2.02
CA TYR A 157 20.24 11.96 0.81
C TYR A 157 18.70 11.84 0.69
N GLY A 158 18.06 12.68 -0.08
CA GLY A 158 16.61 12.60 -0.30
C GLY A 158 16.26 11.60 -1.41
N LEU A 159 15.65 12.08 -2.49
CA LEU A 159 15.40 11.28 -3.68
C LEU A 159 16.66 11.17 -4.56
N THR A 160 16.92 9.99 -5.10
CA THR A 160 17.89 9.82 -6.19
C THR A 160 17.33 10.41 -7.50
N GLU A 161 18.13 10.48 -8.55
CA GLU A 161 17.63 10.87 -9.87
C GLU A 161 16.54 9.89 -10.36
N GLY A 162 16.74 8.57 -10.17
CA GLY A 162 15.72 7.56 -10.46
C GLY A 162 14.45 7.75 -9.61
N GLY A 163 14.59 8.15 -8.35
CA GLY A 163 13.48 8.48 -7.46
C GLY A 163 12.69 9.71 -7.94
N LYS A 164 13.36 10.72 -8.45
CA LYS A 164 12.71 11.92 -9.05
C LYS A 164 11.94 11.56 -10.32
N GLU A 165 12.52 10.72 -11.18
CA GLU A 165 11.83 10.21 -12.38
C GLU A 165 10.61 9.38 -11.99
N LEU A 166 10.74 8.53 -10.98
CA LEU A 166 9.64 7.72 -10.44
C LEU A 166 8.51 8.60 -9.88
N LEU A 167 8.85 9.64 -9.11
CA LEU A 167 7.89 10.61 -8.59
C LEU A 167 7.12 11.32 -9.72
N ALA A 168 7.84 11.73 -10.76
CA ALA A 168 7.22 12.37 -11.92
C ALA A 168 6.25 11.42 -12.64
N LEU A 169 6.58 10.12 -12.74
CA LEU A 169 5.71 9.12 -13.34
C LEU A 169 4.51 8.81 -12.43
N ALA A 170 4.71 8.65 -11.12
CA ALA A 170 3.62 8.41 -10.16
C ALA A 170 2.56 9.52 -10.24
N ARG A 171 2.98 10.78 -10.32
CA ARG A 171 2.09 11.93 -10.50
C ARG A 171 1.32 11.88 -11.81
N LYS A 172 1.97 11.53 -12.92
CA LYS A 172 1.29 11.35 -14.22
C LYS A 172 0.25 10.23 -14.21
N LEU A 173 0.45 9.25 -13.35
CA LEU A 173 -0.48 8.14 -13.15
C LEU A 173 -1.55 8.45 -12.08
N HIS A 174 -1.53 9.66 -11.49
CA HIS A 174 -2.43 10.07 -10.40
C HIS A 174 -2.37 9.14 -9.19
N MET A 175 -1.19 8.59 -8.89
CA MET A 175 -0.97 7.80 -7.69
C MET A 175 -0.78 8.72 -6.49
N LEU A 176 -1.27 8.30 -5.32
CA LEU A 176 -1.01 8.98 -4.05
C LEU A 176 0.41 8.64 -3.57
N VAL A 177 1.17 9.68 -3.25
CA VAL A 177 2.51 9.53 -2.70
C VAL A 177 2.41 9.45 -1.18
N ASP A 178 2.94 8.36 -0.63
CA ASP A 178 3.09 8.14 0.80
C ASP A 178 4.51 8.54 1.21
N VAL A 179 4.60 9.46 2.17
CA VAL A 179 5.87 9.97 2.69
C VAL A 179 6.30 9.29 3.99
N SER A 180 5.60 8.22 4.39
CA SER A 180 6.01 7.37 5.51
C SER A 180 7.41 6.81 5.24
N HIS A 181 8.19 6.67 6.30
CA HIS A 181 9.54 6.06 6.30
C HIS A 181 10.63 6.81 5.53
N ILE A 182 10.31 7.76 4.68
CA ILE A 182 11.34 8.55 3.99
C ILE A 182 12.06 9.49 4.97
N ASN A 183 13.33 9.78 4.74
CA ASN A 183 14.06 10.73 5.59
C ASN A 183 13.59 12.19 5.38
N ASP A 184 14.00 13.09 6.27
CA ASP A 184 13.57 14.49 6.25
C ASP A 184 13.88 15.20 4.93
N LEU A 185 15.01 14.90 4.29
CA LEU A 185 15.36 15.52 3.01
C LEU A 185 14.40 15.09 1.91
N GLY A 186 14.15 13.79 1.79
CA GLY A 186 13.19 13.25 0.80
C GLY A 186 11.76 13.72 1.07
N PHE A 187 11.35 13.80 2.34
CA PHE A 187 10.05 14.34 2.72
C PHE A 187 9.86 15.76 2.18
N TRP A 188 10.82 16.67 2.44
CA TRP A 188 10.71 18.04 1.97
C TRP A 188 10.86 18.18 0.47
N GLU A 189 11.66 17.34 -0.21
CA GLU A 189 11.75 17.32 -1.68
C GLU A 189 10.40 16.95 -2.31
N ILE A 190 9.73 15.92 -1.78
CA ILE A 190 8.39 15.51 -2.25
C ILE A 190 7.38 16.61 -1.97
N LEU A 191 7.30 17.11 -0.73
CA LEU A 191 6.30 18.07 -0.30
C LEU A 191 6.42 19.40 -1.03
N ASN A 192 7.65 19.96 -1.16
CA ASN A 192 7.88 21.23 -1.84
C ASN A 192 7.60 21.17 -3.34
N SER A 193 7.68 19.98 -3.93
CA SER A 193 7.34 19.74 -5.33
C SER A 193 5.91 19.21 -5.53
N ALA A 194 5.14 19.02 -4.45
CA ALA A 194 3.80 18.44 -4.52
C ALA A 194 2.80 19.39 -5.17
N GLN A 195 2.07 18.87 -6.15
CA GLN A 195 0.90 19.51 -6.76
C GLN A 195 -0.40 18.78 -6.37
N GLN A 196 -0.29 17.72 -5.59
CA GLN A 196 -1.36 16.86 -5.12
C GLN A 196 -1.15 16.56 -3.63
N PRO A 197 -2.18 16.20 -2.88
CA PRO A 197 -2.02 15.75 -1.50
C PRO A 197 -1.07 14.56 -1.41
N VAL A 198 -0.35 14.47 -0.31
CA VAL A 198 0.47 13.32 0.10
C VAL A 198 -0.18 12.64 1.31
N LEU A 199 0.14 11.38 1.52
CA LEU A 199 -0.28 10.61 2.69
C LEU A 199 0.84 10.60 3.73
#